data_6ccca877ad0807235e3f5592ae6d802c
#
_entry.id   6ccca877ad0807235e3f5592ae6d802c
#
_cell.length_a   1.000
_cell.length_b   1.000
_cell.length_c   1.000
_cell.angle_alpha   90.00
_cell.angle_beta   90.00
_cell.angle_gamma   90.00
#
_symmetry.space_group_name_H-M   'P 1'
#
loop_
_entity.id
_entity.type
_entity.pdbx_description
1 polymer ?
#
loop_
_entity_poly.entity_id
_entity_poly.type
_entity_poly.pdbx_seq_one_letter_code
_entity_poly.pdbx_strand_id
1 'polypeptide(L)'
;ADDAKAALLQAEADVAAAKAAVEAARINLAYTRIVSPIAGRISKSAVTQGALLTANQATPLATVQQLDPINVDVTQTSTEILQMKRAMEEGKIKGNGDGQAKVKLILDNGDVYPLEGKLAFSEATVDAGTGSVTLRAVFPNPKRDLLPGMYVRAVIEQGVRENSIVVPQQGVTH
;
A
#
# COMPACT_ATOMS: atom_id res chain seq x y z
N ALA A 1 45.95 24.19 41.38
CA ALA A 1 45.66 23.01 40.56
C ALA A 1 44.16 22.85 40.30
N ASP A 2 43.31 23.10 41.31
CA ASP A 2 41.86 22.92 41.24
C ASP A 2 41.16 23.96 40.34
N ASP A 3 41.62 25.21 40.39
CA ASP A 3 41.08 26.29 39.54
C ASP A 3 41.33 26.04 38.06
N ALA A 4 42.49 25.51 37.71
CA ALA A 4 42.79 25.15 36.32
C ALA A 4 41.93 23.97 35.79
N LYS A 5 41.64 23.01 36.69
CA LYS A 5 40.74 21.89 36.35
C LYS A 5 39.29 22.35 36.20
N ALA A 6 38.85 23.26 37.07
CA ALA A 6 37.54 23.86 36.97
C ALA A 6 37.38 24.67 35.66
N ALA A 7 38.39 25.47 35.29
CA ALA A 7 38.40 26.22 34.05
C ALA A 7 38.39 25.30 32.81
N LEU A 8 39.09 24.16 32.84
CA LEU A 8 39.05 23.20 31.77
C LEU A 8 37.66 22.57 31.60
N LEU A 9 37.06 22.12 32.69
CA LEU A 9 35.72 21.54 32.68
C LEU A 9 34.67 22.56 32.20
N GLN A 10 34.81 23.82 32.58
CA GLN A 10 33.94 24.89 32.10
C GLN A 10 34.11 25.09 30.59
N ALA A 11 35.35 25.14 30.11
CA ALA A 11 35.60 25.28 28.66
C ALA A 11 35.09 24.08 27.86
N GLU A 12 35.22 22.87 28.38
CA GLU A 12 34.65 21.66 27.76
C GLU A 12 33.10 21.72 27.69
N ALA A 13 32.48 22.18 28.79
CA ALA A 13 31.03 22.36 28.84
C ALA A 13 30.56 23.43 27.84
N ASP A 14 31.29 24.55 27.72
CA ASP A 14 30.97 25.62 26.77
C ASP A 14 31.11 25.13 25.32
N VAL A 15 32.12 24.34 25.02
CA VAL A 15 32.27 23.69 23.68
C VAL A 15 31.14 22.72 23.41
N ALA A 16 30.73 21.92 24.41
CA ALA A 16 29.61 21.00 24.27
C ALA A 16 28.29 21.76 24.01
N ALA A 17 28.05 22.84 24.76
CA ALA A 17 26.88 23.70 24.54
C ALA A 17 26.87 24.36 23.16
N ALA A 18 28.00 24.87 22.70
CA ALA A 18 28.14 25.46 21.37
C ALA A 18 27.90 24.42 20.26
N LYS A 19 28.40 23.20 20.41
CA LYS A 19 28.11 22.08 19.45
C LYS A 19 26.64 21.74 19.41
N ALA A 20 25.97 21.66 20.56
CA ALA A 20 24.54 21.41 20.64
C ALA A 20 23.72 22.52 19.94
N ALA A 21 24.10 23.78 20.11
CA ALA A 21 23.46 24.90 19.41
C ALA A 21 23.63 24.85 17.91
N VAL A 22 24.80 24.47 17.41
CA VAL A 22 25.06 24.27 15.96
C VAL A 22 24.20 23.13 15.42
N GLU A 23 24.09 22.03 16.16
CA GLU A 23 23.27 20.89 15.71
C GLU A 23 21.79 21.25 15.70
N ALA A 24 21.28 21.97 16.67
CA ALA A 24 19.90 22.48 16.65
C ALA A 24 19.63 23.39 15.44
N ALA A 25 20.59 24.29 15.13
CA ALA A 25 20.49 25.15 13.93
C ALA A 25 20.50 24.36 12.62
N ARG A 26 21.31 23.28 12.53
CA ARG A 26 21.34 22.38 11.37
C ARG A 26 20.03 21.63 11.18
N ILE A 27 19.44 21.14 12.27
CA ILE A 27 18.12 20.47 12.23
C ILE A 27 17.06 21.45 11.73
N ASN A 28 17.03 22.68 12.26
CA ASN A 28 16.10 23.69 11.82
C ASN A 28 16.27 24.04 10.32
N LEU A 29 17.51 24.12 9.85
CA LEU A 29 17.80 24.30 8.43
C LEU A 29 17.35 23.11 7.60
N ALA A 30 17.51 21.88 8.08
CA ALA A 30 17.06 20.69 7.38
C ALA A 30 15.53 20.67 7.20
N TYR A 31 14.77 21.15 8.18
CA TYR A 31 13.30 21.25 8.09
C TYR A 31 12.82 22.29 7.08
N THR A 32 13.66 23.24 6.64
CA THR A 32 13.27 24.14 5.54
C THR A 32 13.19 23.43 4.22
N ARG A 33 13.81 22.26 4.09
CA ARG A 33 13.80 21.43 2.89
C ARG A 33 12.77 20.32 3.04
N ILE A 34 11.63 20.49 2.43
CA ILE A 34 10.54 19.51 2.46
C ILE A 34 10.78 18.46 1.38
N VAL A 35 11.00 17.22 1.77
CA VAL A 35 11.23 16.08 0.87
C VAL A 35 10.16 15.01 1.09
N SER A 36 9.86 14.25 0.03
CA SER A 36 8.96 13.11 0.17
C SER A 36 9.64 11.97 0.93
N PRO A 37 8.97 11.38 1.93
CA PRO A 37 9.48 10.20 2.65
C PRO A 37 9.39 8.91 1.84
N ILE A 38 8.61 8.89 0.75
CA ILE A 38 8.41 7.73 -0.11
C ILE A 38 8.68 8.07 -1.57
N ALA A 39 9.10 7.07 -2.34
CA ALA A 39 9.13 7.17 -3.78
C ALA A 39 7.72 7.04 -4.35
N GLY A 40 7.32 7.94 -5.24
CA GLY A 40 5.96 7.92 -5.79
C GLY A 40 5.67 9.10 -6.70
N ARG A 41 4.43 9.20 -7.13
CA ARG A 41 3.91 10.32 -7.90
C ARG A 41 3.32 11.37 -6.96
N ILE A 42 3.80 12.60 -7.09
CA ILE A 42 3.24 13.73 -6.37
C ILE A 42 1.95 14.20 -7.07
N SER A 43 0.90 14.48 -6.29
CA SER A 43 -0.33 15.12 -6.76
C SER A 43 -0.12 16.61 -7.00
N LYS A 44 -1.17 17.30 -7.44
CA LYS A 44 -1.14 18.76 -7.49
C LYS A 44 -0.85 19.34 -6.10
N SER A 45 -0.07 20.43 -6.05
CA SER A 45 0.14 21.17 -4.83
C SER A 45 -1.18 21.75 -4.31
N ALA A 46 -1.43 21.62 -3.00
CA ALA A 46 -2.56 22.25 -2.32
C ALA A 46 -2.27 23.72 -1.95
N VAL A 47 -1.01 24.12 -2.06
CA VAL A 47 -0.54 25.47 -1.75
C VAL A 47 0.09 26.11 -2.98
N THR A 48 -0.07 27.43 -3.12
CA THR A 48 0.50 28.21 -4.21
C THR A 48 1.91 28.67 -3.87
N GLN A 49 2.70 28.97 -4.90
CA GLN A 49 4.02 29.55 -4.70
C GLN A 49 3.92 30.92 -3.99
N GLY A 50 4.75 31.13 -2.98
CA GLY A 50 4.72 32.33 -2.15
C GLY A 50 3.75 32.27 -0.95
N ALA A 51 3.01 31.17 -0.78
CA ALA A 51 2.17 30.98 0.41
C ALA A 51 3.03 30.81 1.66
N LEU A 52 2.61 31.40 2.76
CA LEU A 52 3.22 31.21 4.07
C LEU A 52 2.85 29.86 4.62
N LEU A 53 3.85 29.05 4.97
CA LEU A 53 3.69 27.75 5.60
C LEU A 53 4.06 27.84 7.07
N THR A 54 3.29 27.18 7.92
CA THR A 54 3.57 27.06 9.35
C THR A 54 3.88 25.59 9.69
N ALA A 55 4.78 25.41 10.66
CA ALA A 55 5.06 24.06 11.16
C ALA A 55 3.78 23.42 11.72
N ASN A 56 3.61 22.13 11.46
CA ASN A 56 2.45 21.34 11.93
C ASN A 56 1.07 21.85 11.45
N GLN A 57 1.01 22.53 10.32
CA GLN A 57 -0.30 22.91 9.73
C GLN A 57 -1.12 21.66 9.36
N ALA A 58 -2.43 21.72 9.56
CA ALA A 58 -3.33 20.61 9.28
C ALA A 58 -3.49 20.30 7.78
N THR A 59 -3.30 21.32 6.91
CA THR A 59 -3.44 21.15 5.45
C THR A 59 -2.16 20.57 4.86
N PRO A 60 -2.21 19.42 4.18
CA PRO A 60 -1.04 18.85 3.52
C PRO A 60 -0.62 19.73 2.33
N LEU A 61 0.67 19.80 2.05
CA LEU A 61 1.23 20.57 0.93
C LEU A 61 0.94 19.91 -0.42
N ALA A 62 1.11 18.59 -0.45
CA ALA A 62 0.82 17.73 -1.58
C ALA A 62 0.70 16.28 -1.07
N THR A 63 0.05 15.43 -1.84
CA THR A 63 -0.03 14.00 -1.55
C THR A 63 0.93 13.26 -2.48
N VAL A 64 1.78 12.39 -1.92
CA VAL A 64 2.62 11.48 -2.69
C VAL A 64 2.04 10.09 -2.60
N GLN A 65 1.77 9.47 -3.74
CA GLN A 65 1.19 8.12 -3.83
C GLN A 65 2.18 7.19 -4.50
N GLN A 66 2.40 6.03 -3.88
CA GLN A 66 3.16 4.95 -4.49
C GLN A 66 2.27 4.27 -5.54
N LEU A 67 2.74 4.22 -6.79
CA LEU A 67 2.00 3.62 -7.89
C LEU A 67 2.53 2.24 -8.28
N ASP A 68 3.73 1.88 -7.84
CA ASP A 68 4.33 0.58 -8.09
C ASP A 68 5.03 0.09 -6.81
N PRO A 69 4.56 -0.99 -6.20
CA PRO A 69 3.32 -1.71 -6.52
C PRO A 69 2.06 -0.90 -6.18
N ILE A 70 0.92 -1.25 -6.81
CA ILE A 70 -0.38 -0.66 -6.53
C ILE A 70 -1.29 -1.64 -5.80
N ASN A 71 -2.06 -1.14 -4.84
CA ASN A 71 -3.03 -1.92 -4.09
C ASN A 71 -4.40 -1.83 -4.76
N VAL A 72 -5.07 -2.96 -4.88
CA VAL A 72 -6.45 -3.08 -5.37
C VAL A 72 -7.28 -3.68 -4.24
N ASP A 73 -8.29 -2.94 -3.82
CA ASP A 73 -9.21 -3.40 -2.79
C ASP A 73 -10.39 -4.12 -3.45
N VAL A 74 -10.57 -5.39 -3.10
CA VAL A 74 -11.61 -6.27 -3.64
C VAL A 74 -12.62 -6.55 -2.54
N THR A 75 -13.86 -6.13 -2.73
CA THR A 75 -14.94 -6.34 -1.76
C THR A 75 -15.70 -7.62 -2.11
N GLN A 76 -15.87 -8.50 -1.12
CA GLN A 76 -16.57 -9.78 -1.24
C GLN A 76 -17.47 -10.00 -0.04
N THR A 77 -18.42 -10.92 -0.17
CA THR A 77 -19.26 -11.33 0.98
C THR A 77 -18.47 -12.26 1.92
N SER A 78 -18.79 -12.24 3.21
CA SER A 78 -18.17 -13.13 4.19
C SER A 78 -18.32 -14.61 3.81
N THR A 79 -19.44 -14.98 3.18
CA THR A 79 -19.72 -16.36 2.74
C THR A 79 -18.77 -16.80 1.64
N GLU A 80 -18.56 -15.94 0.64
CA GLU A 80 -17.63 -16.23 -0.48
C GLU A 80 -16.19 -16.39 0.00
N ILE A 81 -15.77 -15.55 0.97
CA ILE A 81 -14.43 -15.65 1.55
C ILE A 81 -14.24 -16.95 2.31
N LEU A 82 -15.23 -17.38 3.09
CA LEU A 82 -15.16 -18.66 3.81
C LEU A 82 -15.11 -19.85 2.84
N GLN A 83 -15.85 -19.81 1.72
CA GLN A 83 -15.79 -20.82 0.67
C GLN A 83 -14.41 -20.83 0.00
N MET A 84 -13.88 -19.65 -0.31
CA MET A 84 -12.57 -19.50 -0.94
C MET A 84 -11.46 -20.01 -0.02
N LYS A 85 -11.51 -19.70 1.28
CA LYS A 85 -10.56 -20.19 2.28
C LYS A 85 -10.59 -21.72 2.38
N ARG A 86 -11.78 -22.34 2.44
CA ARG A 86 -11.93 -23.80 2.42
C ARG A 86 -11.37 -24.41 1.12
N ALA A 87 -11.66 -23.81 -0.02
CA ALA A 87 -11.14 -24.27 -1.30
C ALA A 87 -9.61 -24.19 -1.39
N MET A 88 -8.98 -23.22 -0.70
CA MET A 88 -7.52 -23.16 -0.56
C MET A 88 -6.98 -24.25 0.37
N GLU A 89 -7.62 -24.47 1.52
CA GLU A 89 -7.24 -25.52 2.47
C GLU A 89 -7.36 -26.93 1.84
N GLU A 90 -8.36 -27.12 0.97
CA GLU A 90 -8.57 -28.36 0.20
C GLU A 90 -7.63 -28.48 -1.03
N GLY A 91 -6.75 -27.50 -1.28
CA GLY A 91 -5.81 -27.49 -2.40
C GLY A 91 -6.47 -27.30 -3.78
N LYS A 92 -7.75 -26.93 -3.83
CA LYS A 92 -8.50 -26.68 -5.10
C LYS A 92 -8.11 -25.36 -5.76
N ILE A 93 -7.62 -24.41 -4.98
CA ILE A 93 -7.06 -23.14 -5.49
C ILE A 93 -5.55 -23.29 -5.47
N LYS A 94 -4.91 -23.13 -6.61
CA LYS A 94 -3.45 -23.09 -6.73
C LYS A 94 -2.93 -21.81 -6.09
N GLY A 95 -2.69 -21.83 -4.79
CA GLY A 95 -1.93 -20.81 -4.08
C GLY A 95 -0.43 -21.02 -4.27
N ASN A 96 0.35 -19.96 -4.20
CA ASN A 96 1.84 -20.02 -4.27
C ASN A 96 2.48 -20.49 -2.94
N GLY A 97 1.87 -21.41 -2.21
CA GLY A 97 2.44 -21.94 -0.95
C GLY A 97 2.36 -21.00 0.27
N ASP A 98 2.21 -19.71 0.08
CA ASP A 98 2.17 -18.67 1.15
C ASP A 98 0.75 -18.20 1.50
N GLY A 99 -0.30 -18.97 1.18
CA GLY A 99 -1.69 -18.52 1.41
C GLY A 99 -2.11 -17.31 0.55
N GLN A 100 -1.42 -17.07 -0.56
CA GLN A 100 -1.73 -16.02 -1.53
C GLN A 100 -2.36 -16.62 -2.78
N ALA A 101 -3.48 -16.07 -3.22
CA ALA A 101 -4.11 -16.45 -4.48
C ALA A 101 -3.65 -15.51 -5.61
N LYS A 102 -3.49 -16.08 -6.81
CA LYS A 102 -3.25 -15.29 -8.01
C LYS A 102 -4.54 -14.62 -8.47
N VAL A 103 -4.43 -13.36 -8.82
CA VAL A 103 -5.56 -12.54 -9.27
C VAL A 103 -5.20 -11.87 -10.59
N LYS A 104 -6.14 -11.91 -11.53
CA LYS A 104 -6.08 -11.14 -12.77
C LYS A 104 -7.03 -9.95 -12.66
N LEU A 105 -6.68 -8.84 -13.31
CA LEU A 105 -7.55 -7.67 -13.41
C LEU A 105 -8.11 -7.55 -14.81
N ILE A 106 -9.39 -7.18 -14.86
CA ILE A 106 -10.05 -6.70 -16.06
C ILE A 106 -10.31 -5.22 -15.84
N LEU A 107 -9.76 -4.40 -16.73
CA LEU A 107 -9.94 -2.95 -16.71
C LEU A 107 -11.36 -2.59 -17.17
N ASP A 108 -11.77 -1.35 -16.94
CA ASP A 108 -13.12 -0.87 -17.29
C ASP A 108 -13.40 -0.91 -18.80
N ASN A 109 -12.36 -0.78 -19.63
CA ASN A 109 -12.44 -0.95 -21.09
C ASN A 109 -12.59 -2.42 -21.55
N GLY A 110 -12.58 -3.38 -20.65
CA GLY A 110 -12.66 -4.82 -20.92
C GLY A 110 -11.32 -5.51 -21.18
N ASP A 111 -10.22 -4.77 -21.22
CA ASP A 111 -8.90 -5.35 -21.41
C ASP A 111 -8.42 -6.08 -20.14
N VAL A 112 -7.72 -7.20 -20.34
CA VAL A 112 -7.08 -7.93 -19.26
C VAL A 112 -5.72 -7.30 -18.97
N TYR A 113 -5.49 -6.92 -17.71
CA TYR A 113 -4.19 -6.41 -17.27
C TYR A 113 -3.13 -7.51 -17.39
N PRO A 114 -1.98 -7.24 -18.06
CA PRO A 114 -1.02 -8.29 -18.42
C PRO A 114 -0.26 -8.91 -17.24
N LEU A 115 -0.22 -8.23 -16.08
CA LEU A 115 0.50 -8.70 -14.90
C LEU A 115 -0.47 -9.24 -13.85
N GLU A 116 -0.13 -10.40 -13.30
CA GLU A 116 -0.91 -11.03 -12.23
C GLU A 116 -0.57 -10.39 -10.88
N GLY A 117 -1.59 -10.19 -10.06
CA GLY A 117 -1.45 -9.75 -8.68
C GLY A 117 -1.50 -10.89 -7.70
N LYS A 118 -1.19 -10.55 -6.46
CA LYS A 118 -1.23 -11.45 -5.30
C LYS A 118 -2.27 -10.96 -4.31
N LEU A 119 -3.24 -11.80 -4.00
CA LEU A 119 -4.27 -11.53 -2.99
C LEU A 119 -3.80 -12.09 -1.66
N ALA A 120 -3.65 -11.22 -0.67
CA ALA A 120 -3.32 -11.61 0.70
C ALA A 120 -4.59 -11.72 1.55
N PHE A 121 -4.92 -12.92 2.00
CA PHE A 121 -6.08 -13.13 2.90
C PHE A 121 -5.84 -12.63 4.33
N SER A 122 -4.58 -12.40 4.69
CA SER A 122 -4.19 -11.88 6.01
C SER A 122 -4.59 -10.42 6.23
N GLU A 123 -4.87 -9.68 5.16
CA GLU A 123 -5.25 -8.26 5.20
C GLU A 123 -6.75 -8.05 5.00
N ALA A 124 -7.57 -9.03 5.39
CA ALA A 124 -9.01 -8.94 5.29
C ALA A 124 -9.58 -8.00 6.36
N THR A 125 -10.30 -6.97 5.94
CA THR A 125 -11.04 -6.06 6.83
C THR A 125 -12.54 -6.27 6.65
N VAL A 126 -13.24 -6.51 7.77
CA VAL A 126 -14.69 -6.72 7.76
C VAL A 126 -15.40 -5.42 8.10
N ASP A 127 -16.31 -4.98 7.25
CA ASP A 127 -17.24 -3.90 7.54
C ASP A 127 -18.43 -4.47 8.33
N ALA A 128 -18.55 -4.05 9.59
CA ALA A 128 -19.60 -4.55 10.50
C ALA A 128 -21.01 -4.12 10.09
N GLY A 129 -21.17 -3.05 9.31
CA GLY A 129 -22.47 -2.53 8.88
C GLY A 129 -23.07 -3.29 7.71
N THR A 130 -22.21 -3.76 6.79
CA THR A 130 -22.63 -4.43 5.54
C THR A 130 -22.33 -5.93 5.54
N GLY A 131 -21.50 -6.43 6.46
CA GLY A 131 -21.00 -7.80 6.45
C GLY A 131 -20.05 -8.09 5.28
N SER A 132 -19.65 -7.07 4.56
CA SER A 132 -18.72 -7.19 3.46
C SER A 132 -17.28 -7.27 3.98
N VAL A 133 -16.45 -8.02 3.30
CA VAL A 133 -15.03 -8.14 3.61
C VAL A 133 -14.22 -7.56 2.46
N THR A 134 -13.36 -6.62 2.77
CA THR A 134 -12.41 -6.06 1.81
C THR A 134 -11.09 -6.80 1.91
N LEU A 135 -10.66 -7.38 0.80
CA LEU A 135 -9.37 -8.03 0.63
C LEU A 135 -8.46 -7.12 -0.18
N ARG A 136 -7.19 -7.09 0.19
CA ARG A 136 -6.20 -6.31 -0.55
C ARG A 136 -5.36 -7.21 -1.44
N ALA A 137 -5.31 -6.85 -2.71
CA ALA A 137 -4.45 -7.48 -3.70
C ALA A 137 -3.36 -6.50 -4.15
N VAL A 138 -2.14 -6.98 -4.24
CA VAL A 138 -0.97 -6.18 -4.65
C VAL A 138 -0.61 -6.52 -6.09
N PHE A 139 -0.55 -5.51 -6.94
CA PHE A 139 -0.21 -5.64 -8.35
C PHE A 139 1.05 -4.87 -8.70
N PRO A 140 1.99 -5.46 -9.45
CA PRO A 140 3.08 -4.71 -10.04
C PRO A 140 2.53 -3.76 -11.11
N ASN A 141 3.00 -2.51 -11.13
CA ASN A 141 2.52 -1.46 -12.04
C ASN A 141 3.68 -0.64 -12.62
N PRO A 142 4.66 -1.28 -13.28
CA PRO A 142 5.88 -0.59 -13.76
C PRO A 142 5.58 0.45 -14.83
N LYS A 143 4.56 0.24 -15.66
CA LYS A 143 4.12 1.18 -16.70
C LYS A 143 3.20 2.29 -16.17
N ARG A 144 2.72 2.16 -14.91
CA ARG A 144 1.78 3.10 -14.28
C ARG A 144 0.45 3.22 -15.02
N ASP A 145 0.01 2.15 -15.67
CA ASP A 145 -1.28 2.08 -16.39
C ASP A 145 -2.45 2.07 -15.40
N LEU A 146 -2.24 1.50 -14.21
CA LEU A 146 -3.21 1.53 -13.12
C LEU A 146 -3.04 2.81 -12.31
N LEU A 147 -4.14 3.54 -12.12
CA LEU A 147 -4.19 4.76 -11.34
C LEU A 147 -5.12 4.59 -10.13
N PRO A 148 -4.81 5.25 -8.99
CA PRO A 148 -5.71 5.28 -7.84
C PRO A 148 -7.07 5.87 -8.22
N GLY A 149 -8.15 5.19 -7.77
CA GLY A 149 -9.53 5.59 -8.07
C GLY A 149 -10.10 4.98 -9.35
N MET A 150 -9.34 4.18 -10.09
CA MET A 150 -9.88 3.42 -11.23
C MET A 150 -10.73 2.24 -10.75
N TYR A 151 -11.84 2.01 -11.44
CA TYR A 151 -12.65 0.81 -11.27
C TYR A 151 -12.02 -0.34 -12.06
N VAL A 152 -11.87 -1.48 -11.40
CA VAL A 152 -11.33 -2.70 -12.00
C VAL A 152 -12.11 -3.90 -11.49
N ARG A 153 -12.18 -4.97 -12.28
CA ARG A 153 -12.73 -6.25 -11.86
C ARG A 153 -11.60 -7.23 -11.57
N ALA A 154 -11.61 -7.80 -10.37
CA ALA A 154 -10.67 -8.84 -9.99
C ALA A 154 -11.26 -10.21 -10.35
N VAL A 155 -10.49 -11.02 -11.05
CA VAL A 155 -10.83 -12.41 -11.38
C VAL A 155 -9.86 -13.33 -10.65
N ILE A 156 -10.40 -14.15 -9.75
CA ILE A 156 -9.64 -15.14 -8.99
C ILE A 156 -9.88 -16.50 -9.62
N GLU A 157 -8.81 -17.16 -10.04
CA GLU A 157 -8.89 -18.52 -10.56
C GLU A 157 -9.10 -19.50 -9.40
N GLN A 158 -10.32 -20.01 -9.25
CA GLN A 158 -10.69 -20.93 -8.17
C GLN A 158 -10.25 -22.39 -8.39
N GLY A 159 -9.47 -22.65 -9.42
CA GLY A 159 -8.94 -23.98 -9.75
C GLY A 159 -9.54 -24.61 -10.99
N VAL A 160 -8.82 -25.55 -11.54
CA VAL A 160 -9.24 -26.38 -12.70
C VAL A 160 -9.74 -27.71 -12.16
N ARG A 161 -10.99 -28.05 -12.40
CA ARG A 161 -11.47 -29.42 -12.21
C ARG A 161 -10.86 -30.30 -13.29
N GLU A 162 -9.80 -31.01 -12.96
CA GLU A 162 -9.29 -32.06 -13.83
C GLU A 162 -10.31 -33.21 -13.88
N ASN A 163 -10.59 -33.72 -15.07
CA ASN A 163 -11.54 -34.81 -15.32
C ASN A 163 -13.04 -34.49 -15.15
N SER A 164 -13.48 -33.25 -15.39
CA SER A 164 -14.91 -32.98 -15.49
C SER A 164 -15.44 -33.25 -16.87
N ILE A 165 -16.48 -34.12 -16.97
CA ILE A 165 -17.21 -34.33 -18.22
C ILE A 165 -18.20 -33.17 -18.36
N VAL A 166 -17.99 -32.34 -19.38
CA VAL A 166 -18.89 -31.23 -19.70
C VAL A 166 -19.90 -31.72 -20.72
N VAL A 167 -21.18 -31.78 -20.34
CA VAL A 167 -22.28 -32.09 -21.23
C VAL A 167 -22.99 -30.77 -21.58
N PRO A 168 -23.23 -30.46 -22.85
CA PRO A 168 -24.02 -29.29 -23.25
C PRO A 168 -25.43 -29.36 -22.62
N GLN A 169 -25.89 -28.25 -22.06
CA GLN A 169 -27.17 -28.15 -21.35
C GLN A 169 -28.37 -28.60 -22.23
N GLN A 170 -28.26 -28.50 -23.54
CA GLN A 170 -29.24 -28.98 -24.50
C GLN A 170 -29.33 -30.51 -24.62
N GLY A 171 -28.36 -31.25 -24.12
CA GLY A 171 -28.31 -32.71 -24.13
C GLY A 171 -28.83 -33.39 -22.84
N VAL A 172 -29.29 -32.64 -21.88
CA VAL A 172 -29.88 -33.16 -20.64
C VAL A 172 -31.39 -32.95 -20.69
N THR A 173 -32.11 -33.96 -21.10
CA THR A 173 -33.57 -34.01 -20.91
C THR A 173 -33.90 -34.55 -19.53
N HIS A 174 -34.78 -33.84 -18.82
CA HIS A 174 -35.35 -34.29 -17.53
C HIS A 174 -36.40 -35.37 -17.80
#